data_b2b43527c9508fdd4b3938e37a43dd96
#
_entry.id   b2b43527c9508fdd4b3938e37a43dd96
#
_cell.length_a   1.000
_cell.length_b   1.000
_cell.length_c   1.000
_cell.angle_alpha   90.00
_cell.angle_beta   90.00
_cell.angle_gamma   90.00
#
_symmetry.space_group_name_H-M   'P 1'
#
loop_
_entity.id
_entity.type
_entity.pdbx_description
1 polymer ?
#
loop_
_entity_poly.entity_id
_entity_poly.type
_entity_poly.pdbx_seq_one_letter_code
_entity_poly.pdbx_strand_id
1 'polypeptide(L)'
;MQELKPIKEGKVREIYDNGDSLIMVATDRISCFDVILNNEVTKKGAVLTQKSKFWFDMTEYILPNHMISVDTKDMPEFFQQDKFEGKSMMCRKLNMLPIECIVRGYITGSGWASYKENGTVCGIKLPEGLKESDKLPEPIYTPSTKAEIGDHDENISFEQSIDHLEKYFPGKGREYAEKLRDNTIALYKKCAEYALSKGIIIADTKFEFGLDEDGNMVIGDEMLTPDSSRFWPAEGYEPGHGQPSFDKQFARDWLKANPDNDWTLPQEIVDKTIEKYLQAYKMLTGKELA
;
A
#
# COMPACT_ATOMS: atom_id res chain seq x y z
N MET A 1 14.05 -0.63 31.43
CA MET A 1 12.93 -0.57 30.46
C MET A 1 12.53 -1.99 30.10
N GLN A 2 11.26 -2.34 30.22
CA GLN A 2 10.78 -3.67 29.83
C GLN A 2 10.77 -3.74 28.29
N GLU A 3 11.41 -4.74 27.71
CA GLU A 3 11.39 -4.99 26.27
C GLU A 3 10.01 -5.54 25.88
N LEU A 4 9.33 -4.87 24.95
CA LEU A 4 8.07 -5.34 24.39
C LEU A 4 8.36 -6.16 23.14
N LYS A 5 7.59 -7.23 22.94
CA LYS A 5 7.65 -8.06 21.74
C LYS A 5 6.43 -7.79 20.86
N PRO A 6 6.60 -7.77 19.54
CA PRO A 6 5.46 -7.65 18.65
C PRO A 6 4.55 -8.88 18.76
N ILE A 7 3.24 -8.65 18.67
CA ILE A 7 2.25 -9.74 18.57
C ILE A 7 2.17 -10.31 17.14
N LYS A 8 2.67 -9.55 16.16
CA LYS A 8 2.77 -9.97 14.75
C LYS A 8 3.97 -9.30 14.10
N GLU A 9 4.77 -10.10 13.43
CA GLU A 9 5.85 -9.63 12.56
C GLU A 9 5.49 -9.92 11.11
N GLY A 10 5.33 -8.85 10.33
CA GLY A 10 5.19 -8.93 8.88
C GLY A 10 6.54 -8.79 8.18
N LYS A 11 6.53 -8.82 6.84
CA LYS A 11 7.77 -8.68 6.04
C LYS A 11 8.50 -7.35 6.32
N VAL A 12 7.74 -6.27 6.53
CA VAL A 12 8.27 -4.91 6.68
C VAL A 12 7.69 -4.14 7.88
N ARG A 13 6.75 -4.74 8.62
CA ARG A 13 6.10 -4.13 9.78
C ARG A 13 6.03 -5.06 10.96
N GLU A 14 6.05 -4.44 12.12
CA GLU A 14 5.83 -5.07 13.41
C GLU A 14 4.61 -4.46 14.07
N ILE A 15 3.76 -5.27 14.67
CA ILE A 15 2.54 -4.85 15.34
C ILE A 15 2.65 -5.22 16.82
N TYR A 16 2.46 -4.24 17.68
CA TYR A 16 2.49 -4.39 19.12
C TYR A 16 1.10 -4.14 19.71
N ASP A 17 0.72 -4.94 20.68
CA ASP A 17 -0.49 -4.70 21.47
C ASP A 17 -0.24 -3.57 22.49
N ASN A 18 -1.15 -2.61 22.53
CA ASN A 18 -1.12 -1.48 23.46
C ASN A 18 -2.44 -1.34 24.24
N GLY A 19 -3.02 -2.48 24.64
CA GLY A 19 -4.31 -2.49 25.35
C GLY A 19 -5.47 -2.16 24.41
N ASP A 20 -6.01 -0.96 24.51
CA ASP A 20 -7.14 -0.53 23.67
C ASP A 20 -6.74 -0.12 22.23
N SER A 21 -5.44 -0.09 21.95
CA SER A 21 -4.88 0.30 20.66
C SER A 21 -3.80 -0.67 20.20
N LEU A 22 -3.29 -0.43 18.99
CA LEU A 22 -2.10 -1.09 18.44
C LEU A 22 -1.02 -0.06 18.18
N ILE A 23 0.25 -0.49 18.22
CA ILE A 23 1.36 0.29 17.68
C ILE A 23 1.95 -0.47 16.52
N MET A 24 1.90 0.14 15.33
CA MET A 24 2.48 -0.38 14.10
C MET A 24 3.82 0.30 13.86
N VAL A 25 4.88 -0.47 13.78
CA VAL A 25 6.23 0.01 13.47
C VAL A 25 6.60 -0.42 12.06
N ALA A 26 6.80 0.54 11.17
CA ALA A 26 7.37 0.28 9.85
C ALA A 26 8.89 0.18 10.00
N THR A 27 9.46 -0.94 9.58
CA THR A 27 10.90 -1.19 9.64
C THR A 27 11.60 -0.69 8.37
N ASP A 28 12.92 -0.66 8.40
CA ASP A 28 13.75 -0.36 7.22
C ASP A 28 13.99 -1.61 6.34
N ARG A 29 13.40 -2.76 6.70
CA ARG A 29 13.41 -3.96 5.85
C ARG A 29 12.73 -3.68 4.53
N ILE A 30 13.26 -4.25 3.45
CA ILE A 30 12.67 -4.23 2.12
C ILE A 30 12.34 -5.64 1.67
N SER A 31 11.18 -5.83 1.05
CA SER A 31 10.75 -7.10 0.48
C SER A 31 10.48 -6.95 -1.00
N CYS A 32 11.01 -7.87 -1.79
CA CYS A 32 10.73 -8.01 -3.22
C CYS A 32 10.41 -9.47 -3.53
N PHE A 33 9.42 -9.70 -4.40
CA PHE A 33 8.99 -11.06 -4.79
C PHE A 33 8.72 -11.98 -3.59
N ASP A 34 8.06 -11.44 -2.57
CA ASP A 34 7.73 -12.10 -1.30
C ASP A 34 8.91 -12.49 -0.41
N VAL A 35 10.13 -12.15 -0.78
CA VAL A 35 11.34 -12.37 0.00
C VAL A 35 11.80 -11.08 0.66
N ILE A 36 12.16 -11.16 1.96
CA ILE A 36 12.82 -10.07 2.68
C ILE A 36 14.29 -10.08 2.24
N LEU A 37 14.78 -8.94 1.75
CA LEU A 37 16.17 -8.82 1.32
C LEU A 37 17.12 -8.74 2.52
N ASN A 38 18.38 -9.07 2.29
CA ASN A 38 19.43 -8.98 3.31
C ASN A 38 19.81 -7.54 3.68
N ASN A 39 19.46 -6.57 2.81
CA ASN A 39 19.69 -5.15 3.07
C ASN A 39 18.55 -4.53 3.86
N GLU A 40 18.88 -3.52 4.66
CA GLU A 40 17.94 -2.52 5.13
C GLU A 40 18.08 -1.24 4.30
N VAL A 41 16.97 -0.54 4.11
CA VAL A 41 16.93 0.77 3.45
C VAL A 41 16.66 1.82 4.50
N THR A 42 17.72 2.45 4.99
CA THR A 42 17.65 3.46 6.05
C THR A 42 16.62 4.54 5.73
N LYS A 43 15.82 4.94 6.71
CA LYS A 43 14.68 5.88 6.60
C LYS A 43 13.45 5.33 5.86
N LYS A 44 13.48 4.12 5.30
CA LYS A 44 12.32 3.55 4.62
C LYS A 44 11.09 3.50 5.53
N GLY A 45 11.24 2.99 6.75
CA GLY A 45 10.14 2.91 7.71
C GLY A 45 9.51 4.27 8.01
N ALA A 46 10.33 5.31 8.16
CA ALA A 46 9.85 6.67 8.37
C ALA A 46 9.09 7.20 7.15
N VAL A 47 9.58 6.97 5.93
CA VAL A 47 8.85 7.35 4.71
C VAL A 47 7.47 6.69 4.67
N LEU A 48 7.36 5.40 4.96
CA LEU A 48 6.09 4.68 4.94
C LEU A 48 5.09 5.28 5.95
N THR A 49 5.52 5.47 7.19
CA THR A 49 4.67 6.01 8.25
C THR A 49 4.24 7.45 7.96
N GLN A 50 5.17 8.32 7.56
CA GLN A 50 4.87 9.73 7.31
C GLN A 50 4.05 9.93 6.03
N LYS A 51 4.21 9.10 5.00
CA LYS A 51 3.33 9.11 3.82
C LYS A 51 1.91 8.66 4.18
N SER A 52 1.76 7.58 4.95
CA SER A 52 0.44 7.15 5.40
C SER A 52 -0.26 8.24 6.20
N LYS A 53 0.45 8.88 7.15
CA LYS A 53 -0.06 10.02 7.90
C LYS A 53 -0.56 11.15 6.98
N PHE A 54 0.28 11.55 6.02
CA PHE A 54 -0.07 12.62 5.08
C PHE A 54 -1.39 12.32 4.33
N TRP A 55 -1.55 11.10 3.82
CA TRP A 55 -2.74 10.71 3.09
C TRP A 55 -3.96 10.54 4.01
N PHE A 56 -3.78 10.00 5.21
CA PHE A 56 -4.85 9.89 6.20
C PHE A 56 -5.40 11.26 6.59
N ASP A 57 -4.52 12.22 6.88
CA ASP A 57 -4.93 13.58 7.21
C ASP A 57 -5.70 14.25 6.04
N MET A 58 -5.24 14.03 4.80
CA MET A 58 -5.85 14.64 3.63
C MET A 58 -7.22 14.03 3.26
N THR A 59 -7.47 12.79 3.60
CA THR A 59 -8.67 12.05 3.17
C THR A 59 -9.67 11.77 4.29
N GLU A 60 -9.43 12.25 5.50
CA GLU A 60 -10.28 12.00 6.67
C GLU A 60 -11.74 12.39 6.44
N TYR A 61 -12.01 13.42 5.64
CA TYR A 61 -13.36 13.86 5.30
C TYR A 61 -14.09 12.90 4.32
N ILE A 62 -13.37 12.01 3.64
CA ILE A 62 -13.96 10.99 2.75
C ILE A 62 -14.31 9.75 3.56
N LEU A 63 -13.36 9.25 4.37
CA LEU A 63 -13.51 8.09 5.21
C LEU A 63 -12.59 8.20 6.43
N PRO A 64 -13.07 7.86 7.64
CA PRO A 64 -12.22 7.77 8.82
C PRO A 64 -11.09 6.77 8.62
N ASN A 65 -9.95 7.01 9.27
CA ASN A 65 -8.82 6.11 9.32
C ASN A 65 -8.50 5.67 10.76
N HIS A 66 -7.65 4.67 10.89
CA HIS A 66 -7.32 4.07 12.18
C HIS A 66 -6.22 4.82 12.96
N MET A 67 -5.57 5.80 12.36
CA MET A 67 -4.47 6.53 13.00
C MET A 67 -4.95 7.32 14.22
N ILE A 68 -4.27 7.15 15.35
CA ILE A 68 -4.44 7.95 16.57
C ILE A 68 -3.32 8.99 16.64
N SER A 69 -2.06 8.55 16.57
CA SER A 69 -0.88 9.42 16.65
C SER A 69 0.32 8.77 15.96
N VAL A 70 1.22 9.60 15.46
CA VAL A 70 2.57 9.19 15.02
C VAL A 70 3.68 9.79 15.91
N ASP A 71 3.33 10.57 16.92
CA ASP A 71 4.28 11.08 17.90
C ASP A 71 4.58 10.00 18.94
N THR A 72 5.83 9.59 19.04
CA THR A 72 6.25 8.56 20.00
C THR A 72 6.07 9.00 21.45
N LYS A 73 5.93 10.31 21.73
CA LYS A 73 5.63 10.83 23.07
C LYS A 73 4.24 10.44 23.57
N ASP A 74 3.31 10.15 22.64
CA ASP A 74 1.97 9.67 22.97
C ASP A 74 1.93 8.15 23.21
N MET A 75 3.07 7.47 23.00
CA MET A 75 3.21 6.01 23.11
C MET A 75 3.95 5.61 24.39
N PRO A 76 3.86 4.32 24.81
CA PRO A 76 4.64 3.83 25.93
C PRO A 76 6.15 4.12 25.80
N GLU A 77 6.84 4.26 26.95
CA GLU A 77 8.26 4.61 27.02
C GLU A 77 9.17 3.76 26.12
N PHE A 78 8.82 2.48 25.93
CA PHE A 78 9.55 1.58 25.02
C PHE A 78 9.68 2.13 23.60
N PHE A 79 8.64 2.82 23.08
CA PHE A 79 8.62 3.39 21.73
C PHE A 79 9.22 4.80 21.64
N GLN A 80 9.64 5.39 22.76
CA GLN A 80 10.27 6.73 22.78
C GLN A 80 11.78 6.69 22.50
N GLN A 81 12.31 5.53 22.09
CA GLN A 81 13.68 5.38 21.64
C GLN A 81 13.84 5.87 20.20
N ASP A 82 15.00 6.45 19.86
CA ASP A 82 15.30 7.00 18.53
C ASP A 82 15.01 6.03 17.37
N LYS A 83 15.20 4.73 17.60
CA LYS A 83 14.94 3.70 16.57
C LYS A 83 13.48 3.60 16.12
N PHE A 84 12.54 4.10 16.91
CA PHE A 84 11.10 4.09 16.62
C PHE A 84 10.58 5.46 16.15
N GLU A 85 11.34 6.50 16.30
CA GLU A 85 10.94 7.85 15.92
C GLU A 85 10.65 7.95 14.42
N GLY A 86 9.52 8.57 14.08
CA GLY A 86 9.06 8.70 12.70
C GLY A 86 8.53 7.41 12.05
N LYS A 87 8.78 6.24 12.64
CA LYS A 87 8.44 4.92 12.09
C LYS A 87 7.20 4.30 12.73
N SER A 88 6.73 4.84 13.83
CA SER A 88 5.66 4.27 14.65
C SER A 88 4.34 5.00 14.43
N MET A 89 3.24 4.24 14.44
CA MET A 89 1.89 4.76 14.38
C MET A 89 1.04 4.05 15.42
N MET A 90 0.45 4.79 16.34
CA MET A 90 -0.57 4.27 17.25
C MET A 90 -1.90 4.29 16.52
N CYS A 91 -2.59 3.14 16.51
CA CYS A 91 -3.77 2.90 15.71
C CYS A 91 -4.92 2.33 16.55
N ARG A 92 -6.15 2.63 16.15
CA ARG A 92 -7.34 1.94 16.66
C ARG A 92 -7.30 0.47 16.25
N LYS A 93 -7.81 -0.40 17.11
CA LYS A 93 -8.08 -1.79 16.76
C LYS A 93 -9.30 -1.86 15.86
N LEU A 94 -9.21 -2.60 14.77
CA LEU A 94 -10.29 -2.81 13.82
C LEU A 94 -10.55 -4.30 13.62
N ASN A 95 -11.79 -4.65 13.33
CA ASN A 95 -12.11 -5.95 12.76
C ASN A 95 -11.85 -5.87 11.25
N MET A 96 -10.68 -6.32 10.81
CA MET A 96 -10.24 -6.19 9.42
C MET A 96 -11.08 -7.04 8.48
N LEU A 97 -11.49 -6.44 7.37
CA LEU A 97 -12.17 -7.14 6.29
C LEU A 97 -11.16 -7.93 5.45
N PRO A 98 -11.44 -9.20 5.11
CA PRO A 98 -10.46 -10.09 4.46
C PRO A 98 -10.36 -9.88 2.95
N ILE A 99 -10.29 -8.63 2.51
CA ILE A 99 -10.15 -8.23 1.11
C ILE A 99 -9.01 -7.22 0.98
N GLU A 100 -8.13 -7.44 0.04
CA GLU A 100 -7.22 -6.42 -0.45
C GLU A 100 -7.92 -5.60 -1.54
N CYS A 101 -8.12 -4.32 -1.28
CA CYS A 101 -8.84 -3.41 -2.16
C CYS A 101 -7.89 -2.74 -3.13
N ILE A 102 -7.68 -3.39 -4.27
CA ILE A 102 -6.79 -2.90 -5.32
C ILE A 102 -7.59 -2.06 -6.30
N VAL A 103 -7.10 -0.89 -6.63
CA VAL A 103 -7.65 0.01 -7.65
C VAL A 103 -6.56 0.37 -8.65
N ARG A 104 -6.92 0.37 -9.93
CA ARG A 104 -6.01 0.64 -11.04
C ARG A 104 -6.56 1.76 -11.91
N GLY A 105 -5.80 2.82 -12.05
CA GLY A 105 -6.07 3.92 -12.99
C GLY A 105 -5.30 3.77 -14.29
N TYR A 106 -4.26 2.95 -14.29
CA TYR A 106 -3.38 2.63 -15.42
C TYR A 106 -3.19 1.11 -15.48
N ILE A 107 -3.00 0.58 -16.69
CA ILE A 107 -2.84 -0.85 -16.89
C ILE A 107 -1.36 -1.24 -16.86
N THR A 108 -0.93 -1.90 -15.77
CA THR A 108 0.45 -2.31 -15.57
C THR A 108 0.54 -3.53 -14.63
N GLY A 109 1.71 -4.09 -14.44
CA GLY A 109 1.96 -5.21 -13.53
C GLY A 109 1.08 -6.43 -13.82
N SER A 110 0.48 -7.01 -12.78
CA SER A 110 -0.39 -8.18 -12.91
C SER A 110 -1.68 -7.87 -13.69
N GLY A 111 -2.18 -6.64 -13.62
CA GLY A 111 -3.31 -6.19 -14.44
C GLY A 111 -3.00 -6.22 -15.93
N TRP A 112 -1.81 -5.74 -16.32
CA TRP A 112 -1.35 -5.84 -17.71
C TRP A 112 -1.16 -7.28 -18.16
N ALA A 113 -0.58 -8.12 -17.31
CA ALA A 113 -0.42 -9.55 -17.62
C ALA A 113 -1.78 -10.23 -17.86
N SER A 114 -2.76 -10.01 -17.02
CA SER A 114 -4.13 -10.53 -17.17
C SER A 114 -4.79 -10.02 -18.45
N TYR A 115 -4.69 -8.71 -18.72
CA TYR A 115 -5.25 -8.12 -19.93
C TYR A 115 -4.66 -8.72 -21.22
N LYS A 116 -3.35 -8.92 -21.27
CA LYS A 116 -2.69 -9.55 -22.43
C LYS A 116 -3.19 -10.97 -22.69
N GLU A 117 -3.52 -11.68 -21.62
CA GLU A 117 -3.97 -13.08 -21.72
C GLU A 117 -5.38 -13.20 -22.27
N ASN A 118 -6.31 -12.39 -21.79
CA ASN A 118 -7.73 -12.58 -22.10
C ASN A 118 -8.56 -11.29 -22.26
N GLY A 119 -7.94 -10.11 -22.24
CA GLY A 119 -8.63 -8.82 -22.37
C GLY A 119 -9.39 -8.36 -21.14
N THR A 120 -9.22 -9.05 -19.99
CA THR A 120 -9.93 -8.75 -18.75
C THR A 120 -8.98 -8.60 -17.56
N VAL A 121 -9.45 -7.92 -16.50
CA VAL A 121 -8.80 -7.90 -15.19
C VAL A 121 -9.89 -8.14 -14.15
N CYS A 122 -9.75 -9.17 -13.33
CA CYS A 122 -10.76 -9.54 -12.32
C CYS A 122 -12.18 -9.65 -12.88
N GLY A 123 -12.31 -10.20 -14.11
CA GLY A 123 -13.59 -10.32 -14.84
C GLY A 123 -14.08 -9.03 -15.50
N ILE A 124 -13.40 -7.90 -15.34
CA ILE A 124 -13.75 -6.63 -16.00
C ILE A 124 -13.17 -6.63 -17.40
N LYS A 125 -14.05 -6.58 -18.41
CA LYS A 125 -13.62 -6.44 -19.80
C LYS A 125 -13.13 -5.03 -20.07
N LEU A 126 -11.89 -4.90 -20.56
CA LEU A 126 -11.28 -3.63 -20.91
C LEU A 126 -11.33 -3.39 -22.43
N PRO A 127 -11.20 -2.12 -22.88
CA PRO A 127 -11.11 -1.79 -24.29
C PRO A 127 -9.99 -2.57 -25.01
N GLU A 128 -10.20 -2.90 -26.28
CA GLU A 128 -9.17 -3.51 -27.11
C GLU A 128 -8.08 -2.51 -27.47
N GLY A 129 -6.86 -3.01 -27.69
CA GLY A 129 -5.74 -2.19 -28.16
C GLY A 129 -5.01 -1.38 -27.09
N LEU A 130 -5.29 -1.64 -25.81
CA LEU A 130 -4.50 -1.02 -24.73
C LEU A 130 -3.04 -1.48 -24.78
N LYS A 131 -2.15 -0.55 -24.48
CA LYS A 131 -0.71 -0.77 -24.33
C LYS A 131 -0.34 -0.78 -22.85
N GLU A 132 0.80 -1.35 -22.54
CA GLU A 132 1.35 -1.28 -21.18
C GLU A 132 1.45 0.18 -20.71
N SER A 133 1.06 0.42 -19.48
CA SER A 133 1.01 1.76 -18.84
C SER A 133 -0.04 2.73 -19.40
N ASP A 134 -0.94 2.28 -20.28
CA ASP A 134 -2.06 3.13 -20.71
C ASP A 134 -2.92 3.55 -19.52
N LYS A 135 -3.36 4.81 -19.55
CA LYS A 135 -4.40 5.28 -18.64
C LYS A 135 -5.73 4.63 -19.00
N LEU A 136 -6.41 4.06 -18.02
CA LEU A 136 -7.74 3.50 -18.21
C LEU A 136 -8.78 4.61 -18.34
N PRO A 137 -9.87 4.40 -19.11
CA PRO A 137 -10.96 5.38 -19.22
C PRO A 137 -11.55 5.78 -17.88
N GLU A 138 -11.72 4.81 -16.98
CA GLU A 138 -12.09 4.97 -15.57
C GLU A 138 -11.23 4.07 -14.71
N PRO A 139 -10.96 4.46 -13.45
CA PRO A 139 -10.32 3.56 -12.50
C PRO A 139 -11.16 2.31 -12.30
N ILE A 140 -10.51 1.15 -12.25
CA ILE A 140 -11.17 -0.14 -12.02
C ILE A 140 -10.82 -0.69 -10.65
N TYR A 141 -11.81 -1.27 -9.97
CA TYR A 141 -11.66 -1.98 -8.71
C TYR A 141 -11.39 -3.46 -8.97
N THR A 142 -10.22 -3.91 -8.59
CA THR A 142 -9.72 -5.27 -8.88
C THR A 142 -9.30 -5.96 -7.57
N PRO A 143 -10.27 -6.42 -6.75
CA PRO A 143 -10.00 -6.95 -5.43
C PRO A 143 -9.23 -8.26 -5.47
N SER A 144 -8.58 -8.56 -4.36
CA SER A 144 -7.93 -9.84 -4.08
C SER A 144 -8.37 -10.35 -2.71
N THR A 145 -8.41 -11.65 -2.52
CA THR A 145 -8.54 -12.23 -1.18
C THR A 145 -7.30 -11.89 -0.38
N LYS A 146 -7.45 -11.74 0.92
CA LYS A 146 -6.32 -11.71 1.84
C LYS A 146 -6.11 -13.12 2.36
N ALA A 147 -5.08 -13.79 1.83
CA ALA A 147 -4.77 -15.15 2.19
C ALA A 147 -4.29 -15.26 3.65
N GLU A 148 -4.51 -16.42 4.25
CA GLU A 148 -3.88 -16.77 5.52
C GLU A 148 -2.36 -16.97 5.33
N ILE A 149 -1.62 -16.95 6.44
CA ILE A 149 -0.16 -17.10 6.39
C ILE A 149 0.21 -18.46 5.76
N GLY A 150 0.85 -18.41 4.60
CA GLY A 150 1.29 -19.60 3.85
C GLY A 150 0.55 -19.82 2.53
N ASP A 151 -0.56 -19.12 2.31
CA ASP A 151 -1.29 -19.13 1.05
C ASP A 151 -0.99 -17.87 0.22
N HIS A 152 -1.37 -17.87 -1.05
CA HIS A 152 -1.25 -16.72 -1.94
C HIS A 152 -2.58 -15.99 -2.06
N ASP A 153 -2.51 -14.65 -2.13
CA ASP A 153 -3.66 -13.82 -2.43
C ASP A 153 -4.17 -14.12 -3.84
N GLU A 154 -5.47 -14.29 -3.97
CA GLU A 154 -6.13 -14.60 -5.24
C GLU A 154 -6.91 -13.38 -5.75
N ASN A 155 -6.62 -12.97 -6.98
CA ASN A 155 -7.44 -11.97 -7.67
C ASN A 155 -8.84 -12.53 -7.89
N ILE A 156 -9.85 -11.76 -7.48
CA ILE A 156 -11.25 -12.15 -7.57
C ILE A 156 -12.08 -11.07 -8.26
N SER A 157 -13.22 -11.46 -8.82
CA SER A 157 -14.20 -10.52 -9.32
C SER A 157 -14.94 -9.82 -8.17
N PHE A 158 -15.63 -8.73 -8.50
CA PHE A 158 -16.51 -8.06 -7.53
C PHE A 158 -17.56 -9.01 -6.96
N GLU A 159 -18.21 -9.82 -7.78
CA GLU A 159 -19.22 -10.80 -7.33
C GLU A 159 -18.59 -11.86 -6.42
N GLN A 160 -17.40 -12.35 -6.75
CA GLN A 160 -16.67 -13.28 -5.88
C GLN A 160 -16.29 -12.63 -4.53
N SER A 161 -16.03 -11.32 -4.51
CA SER A 161 -15.75 -10.61 -3.26
C SER A 161 -16.98 -10.55 -2.34
N ILE A 162 -18.18 -10.48 -2.91
CA ILE A 162 -19.43 -10.57 -2.15
C ILE A 162 -19.53 -11.94 -1.45
N ASP A 163 -19.34 -13.02 -2.21
CA ASP A 163 -19.40 -14.38 -1.69
C ASP A 163 -18.32 -14.62 -0.62
N HIS A 164 -17.14 -14.07 -0.83
CA HIS A 164 -16.06 -14.17 0.15
C HIS A 164 -16.40 -13.46 1.45
N LEU A 165 -16.89 -12.22 1.39
CA LEU A 165 -17.30 -11.45 2.57
C LEU A 165 -18.51 -12.08 3.29
N GLU A 166 -19.44 -12.67 2.55
CA GLU A 166 -20.62 -13.33 3.13
C GLU A 166 -20.24 -14.48 4.08
N LYS A 167 -19.14 -15.17 3.81
CA LYS A 167 -18.61 -16.24 4.68
C LYS A 167 -18.19 -15.72 6.06
N TYR A 168 -17.64 -14.52 6.14
CA TYR A 168 -17.14 -13.91 7.37
C TYR A 168 -18.17 -13.00 8.03
N PHE A 169 -19.07 -12.42 7.25
CA PHE A 169 -20.09 -11.46 7.69
C PHE A 169 -21.44 -11.83 7.07
N PRO A 170 -22.12 -12.89 7.58
CA PRO A 170 -23.38 -13.36 7.03
C PRO A 170 -24.45 -12.26 6.96
N GLY A 171 -25.08 -12.11 5.81
CA GLY A 171 -26.07 -11.08 5.53
C GLY A 171 -25.51 -9.69 5.22
N LYS A 172 -24.18 -9.53 5.18
CA LYS A 172 -23.49 -8.26 4.93
C LYS A 172 -22.55 -8.26 3.73
N GLY A 173 -22.36 -9.42 3.08
CA GLY A 173 -21.38 -9.56 2.01
C GLY A 173 -21.50 -8.52 0.91
N ARG A 174 -22.72 -8.32 0.36
CA ARG A 174 -22.96 -7.31 -0.69
C ARG A 174 -22.77 -5.89 -0.17
N GLU A 175 -23.31 -5.55 1.00
CA GLU A 175 -23.18 -4.22 1.59
C GLU A 175 -21.69 -3.83 1.75
N TYR A 176 -20.90 -4.73 2.31
CA TYR A 176 -19.48 -4.46 2.53
C TYR A 176 -18.68 -4.45 1.23
N ALA A 177 -18.97 -5.35 0.28
CA ALA A 177 -18.30 -5.33 -1.02
C ALA A 177 -18.51 -4.01 -1.76
N GLU A 178 -19.74 -3.50 -1.77
CA GLU A 178 -20.08 -2.21 -2.40
C GLU A 178 -19.38 -1.04 -1.70
N LYS A 179 -19.40 -1.01 -0.37
CA LYS A 179 -18.69 0.02 0.42
C LYS A 179 -17.17 -0.01 0.18
N LEU A 180 -16.57 -1.20 0.14
CA LEU A 180 -15.14 -1.36 -0.16
C LEU A 180 -14.81 -0.80 -1.54
N ARG A 181 -15.57 -1.19 -2.57
CA ARG A 181 -15.38 -0.71 -3.94
C ARG A 181 -15.51 0.82 -4.03
N ASP A 182 -16.61 1.34 -3.51
CA ASP A 182 -16.94 2.76 -3.68
C ASP A 182 -15.98 3.67 -2.92
N ASN A 183 -15.61 3.29 -1.68
CA ASN A 183 -14.61 4.02 -0.90
C ASN A 183 -13.22 3.92 -1.53
N THR A 184 -12.83 2.76 -2.02
CA THR A 184 -11.54 2.56 -2.70
C THR A 184 -11.42 3.47 -3.92
N ILE A 185 -12.45 3.53 -4.77
CA ILE A 185 -12.45 4.37 -5.97
C ILE A 185 -12.46 5.86 -5.58
N ALA A 186 -13.25 6.26 -4.59
CA ALA A 186 -13.32 7.65 -4.14
C ALA A 186 -11.98 8.14 -3.58
N LEU A 187 -11.34 7.35 -2.72
CA LEU A 187 -10.02 7.64 -2.16
C LEU A 187 -8.97 7.74 -3.27
N TYR A 188 -8.95 6.75 -4.18
CA TYR A 188 -8.01 6.75 -5.29
C TYR A 188 -8.15 7.99 -6.18
N LYS A 189 -9.36 8.32 -6.62
CA LYS A 189 -9.60 9.49 -7.50
C LYS A 189 -9.08 10.77 -6.86
N LYS A 190 -9.38 10.99 -5.57
CA LYS A 190 -8.91 12.17 -4.84
C LYS A 190 -7.41 12.25 -4.72
N CYS A 191 -6.78 11.14 -4.32
CA CYS A 191 -5.33 11.09 -4.14
C CYS A 191 -4.58 11.16 -5.48
N ALA A 192 -5.09 10.49 -6.52
CA ALA A 192 -4.50 10.53 -7.86
C ALA A 192 -4.54 11.94 -8.49
N GLU A 193 -5.65 12.66 -8.33
CA GLU A 193 -5.77 14.05 -8.76
C GLU A 193 -4.75 14.95 -8.06
N TYR A 194 -4.66 14.83 -6.73
CA TYR A 194 -3.69 15.60 -5.96
C TYR A 194 -2.24 15.26 -6.35
N ALA A 195 -1.89 13.98 -6.43
CA ALA A 195 -0.55 13.55 -6.80
C ALA A 195 -0.15 14.05 -8.20
N LEU A 196 -1.09 14.00 -9.16
CA LEU A 196 -0.86 14.52 -10.50
C LEU A 196 -0.55 16.02 -10.50
N SER A 197 -1.22 16.79 -9.64
CA SER A 197 -0.95 18.22 -9.46
C SER A 197 0.47 18.48 -8.90
N LYS A 198 1.09 17.45 -8.31
CA LYS A 198 2.47 17.48 -7.78
C LYS A 198 3.48 16.81 -8.71
N GLY A 199 3.07 16.43 -9.92
CA GLY A 199 3.94 15.80 -10.91
C GLY A 199 4.11 14.29 -10.73
N ILE A 200 3.20 13.64 -10.00
CA ILE A 200 3.23 12.20 -9.74
C ILE A 200 1.95 11.53 -10.24
N ILE A 201 2.11 10.45 -10.99
CA ILE A 201 1.03 9.55 -11.37
C ILE A 201 0.96 8.42 -10.34
N ILE A 202 -0.20 8.20 -9.74
CA ILE A 202 -0.51 6.97 -9.00
C ILE A 202 -1.13 5.99 -9.99
N ALA A 203 -0.37 5.00 -10.42
CA ALA A 203 -0.85 4.03 -11.41
C ALA A 203 -1.87 3.07 -10.81
N ASP A 204 -1.56 2.53 -9.66
CA ASP A 204 -2.42 1.65 -8.88
C ASP A 204 -2.04 1.73 -7.38
N THR A 205 -2.94 1.24 -6.56
CA THR A 205 -2.71 1.10 -5.12
C THR A 205 -3.59 0.03 -4.51
N LYS A 206 -3.23 -0.38 -3.31
CA LYS A 206 -3.98 -1.32 -2.47
C LYS A 206 -4.36 -0.63 -1.15
N PHE A 207 -5.64 -0.70 -0.78
CA PHE A 207 -6.15 -0.30 0.53
C PHE A 207 -6.64 -1.51 1.31
N GLU A 208 -6.59 -1.41 2.63
CA GLU A 208 -7.21 -2.35 3.56
C GLU A 208 -8.17 -1.60 4.48
N PHE A 209 -9.31 -2.21 4.76
CA PHE A 209 -10.36 -1.64 5.58
C PHE A 209 -10.76 -2.58 6.70
N GLY A 210 -11.24 -2.03 7.77
CA GLY A 210 -11.83 -2.76 8.88
C GLY A 210 -13.08 -2.08 9.41
N LEU A 211 -13.70 -2.72 10.37
CA LEU A 211 -14.85 -2.18 11.08
C LEU A 211 -14.41 -1.74 12.48
N ASP A 212 -14.86 -0.57 12.91
CA ASP A 212 -14.70 -0.12 14.28
C ASP A 212 -15.71 -0.81 15.22
N GLU A 213 -15.72 -0.43 16.51
CA GLU A 213 -16.60 -1.02 17.52
C GLU A 213 -18.08 -0.83 17.21
N ASP A 214 -18.44 0.23 16.50
CA ASP A 214 -19.81 0.56 16.10
C ASP A 214 -20.17 -0.06 14.73
N GLY A 215 -19.26 -0.81 14.09
CA GLY A 215 -19.47 -1.42 12.78
C GLY A 215 -19.30 -0.47 11.61
N ASN A 216 -18.71 0.71 11.83
CA ASN A 216 -18.40 1.65 10.76
C ASN A 216 -17.13 1.24 10.02
N MET A 217 -17.12 1.44 8.70
CA MET A 217 -15.95 1.16 7.89
C MET A 217 -14.86 2.22 8.08
N VAL A 218 -13.64 1.77 8.30
CA VAL A 218 -12.47 2.59 8.59
C VAL A 218 -11.31 2.09 7.75
N ILE A 219 -10.54 2.98 7.12
CA ILE A 219 -9.31 2.60 6.44
C ILE A 219 -8.23 2.26 7.47
N GLY A 220 -7.59 1.12 7.28
CA GLY A 220 -6.51 0.61 8.13
C GLY A 220 -5.21 0.42 7.37
N ASP A 221 -4.28 -0.28 7.99
CA ASP A 221 -2.94 -0.57 7.45
C ASP A 221 -2.20 0.70 6.99
N GLU A 222 -1.56 0.67 5.84
CA GLU A 222 -0.87 1.79 5.21
C GLU A 222 -1.68 2.42 4.10
N MET A 223 -1.33 3.65 3.73
CA MET A 223 -1.99 4.34 2.63
C MET A 223 -0.97 4.95 1.69
N LEU A 224 -1.04 4.54 0.41
CA LEU A 224 -0.29 5.14 -0.70
C LEU A 224 1.21 5.29 -0.41
N THR A 225 1.82 4.20 0.03
CA THR A 225 3.25 4.09 0.27
C THR A 225 3.95 3.42 -0.92
N PRO A 226 5.28 3.46 -1.00
CA PRO A 226 6.03 2.74 -2.02
C PRO A 226 5.84 1.21 -1.99
N ASP A 227 5.37 0.65 -0.86
CA ASP A 227 5.11 -0.78 -0.74
C ASP A 227 3.73 -1.18 -1.26
N SER A 228 2.74 -0.29 -1.16
CA SER A 228 1.35 -0.54 -1.55
C SER A 228 0.94 0.04 -2.90
N SER A 229 1.79 0.83 -3.54
CA SER A 229 1.40 1.65 -4.69
C SER A 229 2.52 1.77 -5.72
N ARG A 230 2.14 2.03 -6.98
CA ARG A 230 3.08 2.44 -8.03
C ARG A 230 2.96 3.94 -8.27
N PHE A 231 4.08 4.63 -8.08
CA PHE A 231 4.23 6.06 -8.31
C PHE A 231 5.16 6.30 -9.49
N TRP A 232 4.67 7.01 -10.51
CA TRP A 232 5.46 7.37 -11.67
C TRP A 232 5.67 8.87 -11.78
N PRO A 233 6.81 9.34 -12.30
CA PRO A 233 6.93 10.71 -12.72
C PRO A 233 5.89 11.03 -13.80
N ALA A 234 5.16 12.15 -13.66
CA ALA A 234 4.25 12.61 -14.71
C ALA A 234 5.02 13.16 -15.90
N GLU A 235 6.18 13.79 -15.65
CA GLU A 235 7.09 14.23 -16.68
C GLU A 235 7.68 13.03 -17.43
N GLY A 236 7.58 13.05 -18.76
CA GLY A 236 8.06 11.98 -19.61
C GLY A 236 7.22 10.71 -19.59
N TYR A 237 6.03 10.73 -18.99
CA TYR A 237 5.09 9.61 -19.08
C TYR A 237 4.70 9.34 -20.53
N GLU A 238 4.90 8.10 -20.96
CA GLU A 238 4.55 7.61 -22.29
C GLU A 238 4.10 6.15 -22.20
N PRO A 239 2.88 5.81 -22.64
CA PRO A 239 2.42 4.43 -22.66
C PRO A 239 3.13 3.59 -23.71
N GLY A 240 3.05 2.26 -23.58
CA GLY A 240 3.65 1.29 -24.50
C GLY A 240 4.81 0.50 -23.91
N HIS A 241 5.26 0.86 -22.73
CA HIS A 241 6.31 0.20 -21.97
C HIS A 241 6.19 0.48 -20.47
N GLY A 242 6.99 -0.19 -19.64
CA GLY A 242 7.11 0.11 -18.23
C GLY A 242 7.63 1.52 -17.98
N GLN A 243 7.18 2.14 -16.87
CA GLN A 243 7.53 3.51 -16.53
C GLN A 243 8.67 3.57 -15.51
N PRO A 244 9.50 4.62 -15.50
CA PRO A 244 10.30 4.98 -14.34
C PRO A 244 9.41 5.12 -13.10
N SER A 245 9.92 4.79 -11.90
CA SER A 245 9.09 4.84 -10.71
C SER A 245 9.79 5.45 -9.50
N PHE A 246 8.98 5.91 -8.54
CA PHE A 246 9.41 6.36 -7.21
C PHE A 246 9.20 5.29 -6.13
N ASP A 247 8.85 4.07 -6.54
CA ASP A 247 8.67 2.91 -5.66
C ASP A 247 9.87 1.94 -5.77
N LYS A 248 9.71 0.72 -5.29
CA LYS A 248 10.76 -0.31 -5.31
C LYS A 248 10.97 -1.03 -6.65
N GLN A 249 10.41 -0.53 -7.75
CA GLN A 249 10.57 -1.15 -9.08
C GLN A 249 12.05 -1.20 -9.51
N PHE A 250 12.82 -0.18 -9.16
CA PHE A 250 14.25 -0.14 -9.43
C PHE A 250 15.03 -1.31 -8.79
N ALA A 251 14.69 -1.62 -7.52
CA ALA A 251 15.27 -2.78 -6.85
C ALA A 251 14.80 -4.11 -7.48
N ARG A 252 13.52 -4.20 -7.84
CA ARG A 252 12.97 -5.39 -8.52
C ARG A 252 13.63 -5.64 -9.87
N ASP A 253 13.86 -4.60 -10.67
CA ASP A 253 14.46 -4.70 -11.99
C ASP A 253 15.92 -5.17 -11.87
N TRP A 254 16.65 -4.64 -10.89
CA TRP A 254 18.01 -5.10 -10.62
C TRP A 254 18.05 -6.59 -10.22
N LEU A 255 17.16 -7.03 -9.31
CA LEU A 255 17.09 -8.43 -8.89
C LEU A 255 16.79 -9.36 -10.06
N LYS A 256 15.87 -8.99 -10.96
CA LYS A 256 15.57 -9.76 -12.17
C LYS A 256 16.75 -9.86 -13.15
N ALA A 257 17.50 -8.78 -13.29
CA ALA A 257 18.67 -8.72 -14.16
C ALA A 257 19.89 -9.47 -13.58
N ASN A 258 19.89 -9.77 -12.29
CA ASN A 258 20.99 -10.42 -11.56
C ASN A 258 20.44 -11.62 -10.76
N PRO A 259 20.12 -12.75 -11.41
CA PRO A 259 19.45 -13.89 -10.76
C PRO A 259 20.27 -14.55 -9.64
N ASP A 260 21.61 -14.43 -9.67
CA ASP A 260 22.52 -14.97 -8.66
C ASP A 260 22.83 -13.98 -7.53
N ASN A 261 21.88 -13.11 -7.20
CA ASN A 261 22.06 -11.99 -6.28
C ASN A 261 22.05 -12.35 -4.78
N ASP A 262 21.73 -13.58 -4.40
CA ASP A 262 21.57 -14.00 -3.00
C ASP A 262 20.67 -13.04 -2.16
N TRP A 263 19.65 -12.46 -2.79
CA TRP A 263 18.73 -11.49 -2.19
C TRP A 263 19.42 -10.29 -1.53
N THR A 264 20.58 -9.89 -2.07
CA THR A 264 21.38 -8.76 -1.59
C THR A 264 21.54 -7.74 -2.70
N LEU A 265 21.13 -6.49 -2.44
CA LEU A 265 21.29 -5.37 -3.36
C LEU A 265 22.67 -4.74 -3.19
N PRO A 266 23.31 -4.26 -4.28
CA PRO A 266 24.42 -3.34 -4.15
C PRO A 266 24.02 -2.05 -3.42
N GLN A 267 24.96 -1.46 -2.70
CA GLN A 267 24.68 -0.23 -1.93
C GLN A 267 24.14 0.90 -2.81
N GLU A 268 24.64 1.05 -4.04
CA GLU A 268 24.14 2.07 -4.97
C GLU A 268 22.64 1.89 -5.33
N ILE A 269 22.15 0.63 -5.36
CA ILE A 269 20.73 0.34 -5.61
C ILE A 269 19.88 0.68 -4.37
N VAL A 270 20.41 0.39 -3.18
CA VAL A 270 19.79 0.79 -1.92
C VAL A 270 19.68 2.31 -1.83
N ASP A 271 20.77 3.02 -2.12
CA ASP A 271 20.83 4.49 -2.07
C ASP A 271 19.87 5.13 -3.09
N LYS A 272 19.82 4.62 -4.30
CA LYS A 272 18.83 5.08 -5.31
C LYS A 272 17.39 4.79 -4.92
N THR A 273 17.14 3.68 -4.25
CA THR A 273 15.80 3.33 -3.79
C THR A 273 15.30 4.34 -2.75
N ILE A 274 16.12 4.64 -1.73
CA ILE A 274 15.72 5.64 -0.72
C ILE A 274 15.64 7.05 -1.29
N GLU A 275 16.54 7.41 -2.20
CA GLU A 275 16.50 8.70 -2.90
C GLU A 275 15.15 8.91 -3.61
N LYS A 276 14.66 7.90 -4.33
CA LYS A 276 13.35 7.93 -5.00
C LYS A 276 12.20 8.06 -4.01
N TYR A 277 12.25 7.36 -2.88
CA TYR A 277 11.24 7.45 -1.83
C TYR A 277 11.18 8.86 -1.22
N LEU A 278 12.34 9.45 -0.92
CA LEU A 278 12.44 10.80 -0.36
C LEU A 278 12.02 11.87 -1.38
N GLN A 279 12.38 11.70 -2.64
CA GLN A 279 11.96 12.59 -3.72
C GLN A 279 10.43 12.63 -3.84
N ALA A 280 9.77 11.47 -3.89
CA ALA A 280 8.31 11.41 -3.95
C ALA A 280 7.67 12.01 -2.69
N TYR A 281 8.23 11.75 -1.50
CA TYR A 281 7.73 12.35 -0.26
C TYR A 281 7.77 13.87 -0.32
N LYS A 282 8.90 14.45 -0.73
CA LYS A 282 9.06 15.89 -0.88
C LYS A 282 8.11 16.50 -1.93
N MET A 283 7.96 15.84 -3.08
CA MET A 283 7.03 16.31 -4.13
C MET A 283 5.60 16.35 -3.63
N LEU A 284 5.15 15.32 -2.91
CA LEU A 284 3.79 15.22 -2.40
C LEU A 284 3.50 16.16 -1.24
N THR A 285 4.42 16.26 -0.29
CA THR A 285 4.20 16.98 0.98
C THR A 285 4.73 18.40 0.98
N GLY A 286 5.68 18.72 0.09
CA GLY A 286 6.45 19.96 0.10
C GLY A 286 7.48 20.04 1.23
N LYS A 287 7.71 18.96 1.96
CA LYS A 287 8.58 18.91 3.14
C LYS A 287 9.69 17.88 2.95
N GLU A 288 10.84 18.14 3.57
CA GLU A 288 11.85 17.10 3.77
C GLU A 288 11.37 16.14 4.88
N LEU A 289 11.76 14.89 4.79
CA LEU A 289 11.59 13.93 5.87
C LEU A 289 12.58 14.31 7.00
N ALA A 290 12.05 14.43 8.20
CA ALA A 290 12.85 14.75 9.38
C ALA A 290 13.85 13.63 9.73
#